data_223260ea3e102de0551ffb53acaaffd4
#
_entry.id   223260ea3e102de0551ffb53acaaffd4
#
_cell.length_a   1.000
_cell.length_b   1.000
_cell.length_c   1.000
_cell.angle_alpha   90.00
_cell.angle_beta   90.00
_cell.angle_gamma   90.00
#
_symmetry.space_group_name_H-M   'P 1'
#
loop_
_entity.id
_entity.type
_entity.pdbx_description
1 polymer ?
#
loop_
_entity_poly.entity_id
_entity_poly.type
_entity_poly.pdbx_seq_one_letter_code
_entity_poly.pdbx_strand_id
1 'polypeptide(L)'
;MGLDQYAWIKKAEATRDEHEWSISWRKHSRLQEFMQSIWVARGNSQDDFNCVDMELTKKDITLLSCAVRTAYEDYVCKEGFFWGHQFQEEAAKESYKDDLEFVDAAFDAIDKGLEVYYSCWY
;
A
#
# COMPACT_ATOMS: atom_id res chain seq x y z
N MET A 1 -18.21 5.65 -5.42
CA MET A 1 -17.39 4.44 -5.49
C MET A 1 -16.35 4.45 -4.40
N GLY A 2 -16.03 3.31 -3.84
CA GLY A 2 -15.09 3.20 -2.75
C GLY A 2 -13.69 2.86 -3.22
N LEU A 3 -12.74 2.92 -2.30
CA LEU A 3 -11.38 2.44 -2.48
C LEU A 3 -11.15 1.34 -1.46
N ASP A 4 -10.96 0.11 -1.92
CA ASP A 4 -10.59 -1.03 -1.09
C ASP A 4 -9.13 -1.39 -1.38
N GLN A 5 -8.36 -1.61 -0.33
CA GLN A 5 -6.91 -1.82 -0.44
C GLN A 5 -6.51 -3.06 0.34
N TYR A 6 -5.59 -3.84 -0.23
CA TYR A 6 -5.14 -5.10 0.34
C TYR A 6 -3.64 -5.24 0.24
N ALA A 7 -3.02 -5.81 1.26
CA ALA A 7 -1.62 -6.20 1.23
C ALA A 7 -1.48 -7.57 1.88
N TRP A 8 -0.57 -8.37 1.36
CA TRP A 8 -0.34 -9.71 1.91
C TRP A 8 1.11 -10.16 1.71
N ILE A 9 1.49 -11.16 2.49
CA ILE A 9 2.82 -11.76 2.48
C ILE A 9 2.65 -13.23 2.15
N LYS A 10 3.41 -13.72 1.17
CA LYS A 10 3.35 -15.13 0.78
C LYS A 10 4.74 -15.68 0.48
N LYS A 11 4.88 -17.01 0.52
CA LYS A 11 6.07 -17.68 0.04
C LYS A 11 6.13 -17.58 -1.48
N ALA A 12 7.32 -17.49 -2.05
CA ALA A 12 7.51 -17.32 -3.49
C ALA A 12 6.81 -18.39 -4.35
N GLU A 13 6.66 -19.59 -3.83
CA GLU A 13 6.04 -20.71 -4.53
C GLU A 13 4.54 -20.88 -4.24
N ALA A 14 3.99 -20.04 -3.37
CA ALA A 14 2.59 -20.13 -2.97
C ALA A 14 1.69 -19.47 -4.00
N THR A 15 0.41 -19.88 -4.04
CA THR A 15 -0.60 -19.22 -4.84
C THR A 15 -1.03 -17.92 -4.17
N ARG A 16 -1.74 -17.07 -4.91
CA ARG A 16 -2.25 -15.80 -4.38
C ARG A 16 -3.10 -15.98 -3.11
N ASP A 17 -3.84 -17.07 -3.02
CA ASP A 17 -4.73 -17.33 -1.89
C ASP A 17 -4.02 -17.90 -0.67
N GLU A 18 -2.75 -18.29 -0.81
CA GLU A 18 -1.94 -18.84 0.27
C GLU A 18 -0.99 -17.80 0.82
N HIS A 19 -1.46 -17.04 1.81
CA HIS A 19 -0.63 -15.99 2.42
C HIS A 19 -0.47 -16.24 3.92
N GLU A 20 0.69 -15.85 4.46
CA GLU A 20 1.01 -16.00 5.88
C GLU A 20 0.48 -14.83 6.72
N TRP A 21 0.28 -13.69 6.09
CA TRP A 21 -0.17 -12.47 6.77
C TRP A 21 -0.87 -11.57 5.76
N SER A 22 -1.92 -10.91 6.20
CA SER A 22 -2.64 -9.98 5.34
C SER A 22 -3.24 -8.83 6.13
N ILE A 23 -3.46 -7.72 5.45
CA ILE A 23 -4.12 -6.54 5.99
C ILE A 23 -4.97 -5.89 4.91
N SER A 24 -5.99 -5.18 5.30
CA SER A 24 -6.80 -4.40 4.38
C SER A 24 -7.06 -3.01 4.93
N TRP A 25 -7.26 -2.07 4.01
CA TRP A 25 -7.66 -0.71 4.33
C TRP A 25 -8.87 -0.36 3.49
N ARG A 26 -9.57 0.66 3.90
CA ARG A 26 -10.66 1.20 3.11
C ARG A 26 -10.53 2.72 3.07
N LYS A 27 -10.50 3.27 1.86
CA LYS A 27 -10.40 4.71 1.64
C LYS A 27 -9.17 5.37 2.28
N HIS A 28 -8.06 4.66 2.37
CA HIS A 28 -6.80 5.23 2.83
C HIS A 28 -6.10 5.92 1.66
N SER A 29 -6.54 7.12 1.34
CA SER A 29 -6.17 7.87 0.13
C SER A 29 -4.67 8.15 0.02
N ARG A 30 -4.02 8.52 1.13
CA ARG A 30 -2.59 8.83 1.12
C ARG A 30 -1.74 7.59 0.89
N LEU A 31 -2.14 6.43 1.43
CA LEU A 31 -1.48 5.17 1.13
C LEU A 31 -1.61 4.83 -0.35
N GLN A 32 -2.80 5.02 -0.91
CA GLN A 32 -3.04 4.78 -2.33
C GLN A 32 -2.16 5.68 -3.20
N GLU A 33 -2.05 6.95 -2.85
CA GLU A 33 -1.19 7.90 -3.57
C GLU A 33 0.27 7.45 -3.52
N PHE A 34 0.75 6.98 -2.36
CA PHE A 34 2.09 6.43 -2.21
C PHE A 34 2.29 5.21 -3.12
N MET A 35 1.39 4.25 -3.06
CA MET A 35 1.51 3.01 -3.86
C MET A 35 1.43 3.29 -5.35
N GLN A 36 0.57 4.22 -5.75
CA GLN A 36 0.45 4.64 -7.15
C GLN A 36 1.73 5.30 -7.64
N SER A 37 2.42 6.06 -6.79
CA SER A 37 3.69 6.69 -7.16
C SER A 37 4.76 5.64 -7.48
N ILE A 38 4.78 4.52 -6.75
CA ILE A 38 5.68 3.40 -7.04
C ILE A 38 5.31 2.77 -8.38
N TRP A 39 4.04 2.52 -8.61
CA TRP A 39 3.54 1.91 -9.83
C TRP A 39 3.94 2.73 -11.07
N VAL A 40 3.71 4.04 -11.02
CA VAL A 40 4.05 4.95 -12.11
C VAL A 40 5.57 5.05 -12.29
N ALA A 41 6.34 5.08 -11.20
CA ALA A 41 7.80 5.14 -11.26
C ALA A 41 8.42 3.91 -11.94
N ARG A 42 7.70 2.79 -11.95
CA ARG A 42 8.13 1.57 -12.67
C ARG A 42 7.82 1.61 -14.17
N GLY A 43 7.28 2.72 -14.67
CA GLY A 43 6.96 2.90 -16.08
C GLY A 43 5.53 2.47 -16.46
N ASN A 44 4.65 2.28 -15.50
CA ASN A 44 3.28 1.85 -15.74
C ASN A 44 2.32 3.03 -15.80
N SER A 45 1.17 2.83 -16.43
CA SER A 45 0.12 3.84 -16.47
C SER A 45 -0.71 3.81 -15.19
N GLN A 46 -1.05 4.98 -14.67
CA GLN A 46 -1.96 5.15 -13.54
C GLN A 46 -3.28 4.39 -13.76
N ASP A 47 -3.78 4.39 -14.98
CA ASP A 47 -5.07 3.77 -15.31
C ASP A 47 -5.04 2.23 -15.21
N ASP A 48 -3.87 1.63 -15.23
CA ASP A 48 -3.70 0.18 -15.20
C ASP A 48 -3.52 -0.37 -13.78
N PHE A 49 -3.54 0.47 -12.75
CA PHE A 49 -3.26 0.04 -11.38
C PHE A 49 -4.44 -0.67 -10.69
N ASN A 50 -5.65 -0.44 -11.14
CA ASN A 50 -6.85 -1.04 -10.52
C ASN A 50 -6.84 -2.57 -10.66
N CYS A 51 -7.00 -3.28 -9.53
CA CYS A 51 -7.08 -4.75 -9.48
C CYS A 51 -5.79 -5.49 -9.91
N VAL A 52 -4.63 -4.85 -9.77
CA VAL A 52 -3.34 -5.46 -10.07
C VAL A 52 -2.57 -5.76 -8.80
N ASP A 53 -1.94 -6.94 -8.74
CA ASP A 53 -1.08 -7.31 -7.63
C ASP A 53 0.32 -6.74 -7.87
N MET A 54 0.73 -5.78 -7.06
CA MET A 54 2.04 -5.13 -7.19
C MET A 54 2.98 -5.64 -6.12
N GLU A 55 4.10 -6.26 -6.53
CA GLU A 55 5.12 -6.70 -5.59
C GLU A 55 5.88 -5.49 -5.03
N LEU A 56 6.09 -5.52 -3.71
CA LEU A 56 6.84 -4.47 -3.01
C LEU A 56 8.23 -4.97 -2.66
N THR A 57 9.25 -4.18 -3.00
CA THR A 57 10.65 -4.50 -2.69
C THR A 57 11.04 -3.92 -1.34
N LYS A 58 12.22 -4.30 -0.84
CA LYS A 58 12.76 -3.73 0.40
C LYS A 58 12.89 -2.21 0.31
N LYS A 59 13.29 -1.69 -0.84
CA LYS A 59 13.37 -0.25 -1.09
C LYS A 59 11.99 0.40 -0.95
N ASP A 60 10.96 -0.23 -1.52
CA ASP A 60 9.59 0.29 -1.44
C ASP A 60 9.10 0.35 0.00
N ILE A 61 9.39 -0.69 0.79
CA ILE A 61 8.99 -0.73 2.20
C ILE A 61 9.76 0.29 3.02
N THR A 62 11.03 0.53 2.70
CA THR A 62 11.82 1.58 3.36
C THR A 62 11.19 2.96 3.11
N LEU A 63 10.80 3.24 1.87
CA LEU A 63 10.12 4.49 1.52
C LEU A 63 8.76 4.58 2.22
N LEU A 64 8.03 3.48 2.29
CA LEU A 64 6.74 3.44 2.99
C LEU A 64 6.91 3.74 4.48
N SER A 65 7.94 3.18 5.12
CA SER A 65 8.23 3.44 6.53
C SER A 65 8.40 4.94 6.78
N CYS A 66 9.15 5.62 5.91
CA CYS A 66 9.33 7.07 6.01
C CYS A 66 8.01 7.83 5.80
N ALA A 67 7.22 7.40 4.82
CA ALA A 67 5.93 8.03 4.53
C ALA A 67 4.96 7.89 5.72
N VAL A 68 4.87 6.71 6.30
CA VAL A 68 3.99 6.47 7.45
C VAL A 68 4.35 7.38 8.62
N ARG A 69 5.64 7.52 8.91
CA ARG A 69 6.12 8.32 10.04
C ARG A 69 5.79 9.81 9.92
N THR A 70 5.62 10.31 8.70
CA THR A 70 5.21 11.69 8.42
C THR A 70 3.73 11.82 8.09
N ALA A 71 2.94 10.76 8.37
CA ALA A 71 1.52 10.68 8.00
C ALA A 71 1.29 10.95 6.51
N TYR A 72 2.21 10.45 5.67
CA TYR A 72 2.16 10.61 4.21
C TYR A 72 2.11 12.07 3.76
N GLU A 73 2.89 12.91 4.42
CA GLU A 73 2.92 14.35 4.14
C GLU A 73 3.15 14.67 2.66
N ASP A 74 4.05 13.92 1.99
CA ASP A 74 4.37 14.12 0.58
C ASP A 74 3.36 13.46 -0.37
N TYR A 75 2.38 12.75 0.16
CA TYR A 75 1.42 11.97 -0.62
C TYR A 75 -0.01 12.43 -0.39
N VAL A 76 -0.18 13.70 -0.10
CA VAL A 76 -1.50 14.32 0.05
C VAL A 76 -2.20 14.30 -1.31
N CYS A 77 -3.40 13.71 -1.35
CA CYS A 77 -4.19 13.66 -2.57
C CYS A 77 -4.71 15.06 -2.90
N LYS A 78 -4.49 15.47 -4.12
CA LYS A 78 -5.01 16.74 -4.62
C LYS A 78 -6.44 16.52 -5.12
N GLU A 79 -7.13 17.59 -5.42
CA GLU A 79 -8.52 17.57 -5.84
C GLU A 79 -8.82 16.58 -6.98
N GLY A 80 -10.08 16.16 -7.08
CA GLY A 80 -10.57 15.39 -8.20
C GLY A 80 -10.54 13.87 -8.02
N PHE A 81 -10.12 13.37 -6.88
CA PHE A 81 -10.03 11.95 -6.66
C PHE A 81 -11.31 11.38 -6.06
N PHE A 82 -11.77 10.29 -6.65
CA PHE A 82 -12.99 9.62 -6.23
C PHE A 82 -12.80 8.71 -5.00
N TRP A 83 -11.57 8.54 -4.53
CA TRP A 83 -11.33 7.73 -3.34
C TRP A 83 -11.32 8.53 -2.03
N GLY A 84 -12.00 9.68 -2.00
CA GLY A 84 -12.33 10.37 -0.77
C GLY A 84 -11.22 11.21 -0.15
N HIS A 85 -10.58 12.03 -0.96
CA HIS A 85 -9.46 12.85 -0.51
C HIS A 85 -9.80 13.80 0.65
N GLN A 86 -11.06 14.15 0.83
CA GLN A 86 -11.47 15.09 1.88
C GLN A 86 -11.28 14.55 3.31
N PHE A 87 -11.16 13.23 3.47
CA PHE A 87 -10.95 12.60 4.78
C PHE A 87 -9.57 11.96 4.90
N GLN A 88 -8.64 12.31 4.02
CA GLN A 88 -7.34 11.65 3.94
C GLN A 88 -6.49 11.80 5.20
N GLU A 89 -6.54 12.94 5.87
CA GLU A 89 -5.79 13.17 7.09
C GLU A 89 -6.29 12.29 8.22
N GLU A 90 -7.60 12.19 8.38
CA GLU A 90 -8.21 11.33 9.38
C GLU A 90 -7.89 9.85 9.13
N ALA A 91 -7.99 9.42 7.88
CA ALA A 91 -7.65 8.05 7.50
C ALA A 91 -6.19 7.73 7.80
N ALA A 92 -5.27 8.66 7.52
CA ALA A 92 -3.85 8.46 7.81
C ALA A 92 -3.60 8.33 9.31
N LYS A 93 -4.28 9.13 10.14
CA LYS A 93 -4.15 9.04 11.59
C LYS A 93 -4.73 7.75 12.16
N GLU A 94 -5.91 7.37 11.70
CA GLU A 94 -6.56 6.15 12.15
C GLU A 94 -5.79 4.89 11.76
N SER A 95 -5.16 4.90 10.59
CA SER A 95 -4.42 3.75 10.06
C SER A 95 -2.95 3.71 10.49
N TYR A 96 -2.47 4.70 11.21
CA TYR A 96 -1.04 4.83 11.55
C TYR A 96 -0.48 3.56 12.19
N LYS A 97 -1.16 3.04 13.18
CA LYS A 97 -0.73 1.82 13.87
C LYS A 97 -0.72 0.61 12.94
N ASP A 98 -1.77 0.45 12.15
CA ASP A 98 -1.89 -0.64 11.20
C ASP A 98 -0.81 -0.55 10.12
N ASP A 99 -0.52 0.66 9.66
CA ASP A 99 0.51 0.89 8.65
C ASP A 99 1.90 0.53 9.19
N LEU A 100 2.20 0.86 10.45
CA LEU A 100 3.45 0.46 11.08
C LEU A 100 3.55 -1.04 11.26
N GLU A 101 2.46 -1.71 11.62
CA GLU A 101 2.42 -3.17 11.72
C GLU A 101 2.70 -3.81 10.35
N PHE A 102 2.14 -3.26 9.29
CA PHE A 102 2.41 -3.73 7.94
C PHE A 102 3.89 -3.56 7.57
N VAL A 103 4.47 -2.39 7.86
CA VAL A 103 5.88 -2.12 7.57
C VAL A 103 6.79 -3.13 8.30
N ASP A 104 6.54 -3.37 9.58
CA ASP A 104 7.33 -4.31 10.37
C ASP A 104 7.20 -5.74 9.84
N ALA A 105 5.98 -6.17 9.53
CA ALA A 105 5.72 -7.49 8.97
C ALA A 105 6.38 -7.65 7.60
N ALA A 106 6.36 -6.61 6.78
CA ALA A 106 6.96 -6.62 5.44
C ALA A 106 8.48 -6.72 5.51
N PHE A 107 9.14 -5.96 6.38
CA PHE A 107 10.59 -6.06 6.56
C PHE A 107 10.99 -7.47 7.02
N ASP A 108 10.29 -8.02 7.99
CA ASP A 108 10.55 -9.36 8.49
C ASP A 108 10.38 -10.41 7.38
N ALA A 109 9.32 -10.27 6.59
CA ALA A 109 9.04 -11.17 5.47
C ALA A 109 10.15 -11.14 4.42
N ILE A 110 10.58 -9.95 4.02
CA ILE A 110 11.64 -9.79 3.02
C ILE A 110 12.95 -10.39 3.52
N ASP A 111 13.28 -10.21 4.79
CA ASP A 111 14.47 -10.79 5.39
C ASP A 111 14.43 -12.32 5.41
N LYS A 112 13.23 -12.92 5.41
CA LYS A 112 13.02 -14.37 5.35
C LYS A 112 12.89 -14.91 3.93
N GLY A 113 12.99 -14.04 2.91
CA GLY A 113 12.85 -14.43 1.51
C GLY A 113 11.41 -14.61 1.05
N LEU A 114 10.45 -14.03 1.76
CA LEU A 114 9.04 -14.03 1.37
C LEU A 114 8.73 -12.83 0.46
N GLU A 115 7.60 -12.91 -0.25
CA GLU A 115 7.14 -11.84 -1.14
C GLU A 115 6.04 -11.02 -0.49
N VAL A 116 6.06 -9.70 -0.72
CA VAL A 116 5.06 -8.76 -0.21
C VAL A 116 4.34 -8.12 -1.39
N TYR A 117 3.02 -8.09 -1.35
CA TYR A 117 2.18 -7.56 -2.42
C TYR A 117 1.18 -6.52 -1.92
N TYR A 118 0.81 -5.62 -2.81
CA TYR A 118 -0.25 -4.64 -2.61
C TYR A 118 -1.20 -4.68 -3.80
N SER A 119 -2.50 -4.57 -3.53
CA SER A 119 -3.53 -4.47 -4.56
C SER A 119 -4.62 -3.48 -4.13
N CYS A 120 -5.28 -2.87 -5.08
CA CYS A 120 -6.35 -1.92 -4.81
C CYS A 120 -7.51 -2.08 -5.79
N TRP A 121 -8.70 -1.72 -5.33
CA TRP A 121 -9.93 -1.71 -6.12
C TRP A 121 -10.59 -0.35 -5.96
N TYR A 122 -10.79 0.36 -7.05
CA TYR A 122 -11.44 1.66 -7.05
C TYR A 122 -12.33 1.89 -8.27
#